data_1726c4b420145b40a99be9b9efc238a1
#
_entry.id   1726c4b420145b40a99be9b9efc238a1
#
_cell.length_a   1.000
_cell.length_b   1.000
_cell.length_c   1.000
_cell.angle_alpha   90.00
_cell.angle_beta   90.00
_cell.angle_gamma   90.00
#
_symmetry.space_group_name_H-M   'P 1'
#
loop_
_entity.id
_entity.type
_entity.pdbx_description
1 polymer ?
#
loop_
_entity_poly.entity_id
_entity_poly.type
_entity_poly.pdbx_seq_one_letter_code
_entity_poly.pdbx_strand_id
1 'polypeptide(L)'
;MPVYLKQPASLPGETPYREQVQAEASPLQRLVPGYDSYEALSVLFEAAFARALDEQKGYRPGDDIHSLLICLAEQCFRAGIPQEDTVRWARGHYRLPKDEFLIRETVKNVYNTCGGFADKSSLLPEQLFVMQTDEFMKRRYEFRFNQLTSCVEYRERNSFNFYFRPIDKRVMASITMNAMYEGIKLWDKDVVRYLNSDHVPVYHPVEEFLYDLPRWDGKDHIRDLAERVPCDNPHWGQLFRRWFLSTVAHWRGVDKNHANSTSPILIGPQAYRKSTFCRLILPPCLQAYYTDSIDFGRKRDAELYLNRFLLINMDEFDQIGVNQQSFLKHILQKPVVNTRRPNASAVESLRRYASFIGTSNHKDLLTDTSGRRR
;
A
#
# COMPACT_ATOMS: atom_id res chain seq x y z
N MET A 1 -1.02 -33.96 -6.44
CA MET A 1 -2.47 -34.09 -6.22
C MET A 1 -2.92 -32.81 -5.52
N PRO A 2 -3.79 -32.01 -6.11
CA PRO A 2 -4.34 -30.84 -5.45
C PRO A 2 -5.44 -31.27 -4.48
N VAL A 3 -5.35 -30.75 -3.25
CA VAL A 3 -6.39 -30.96 -2.22
C VAL A 3 -7.42 -29.86 -2.40
N TYR A 4 -8.61 -30.21 -2.84
CA TYR A 4 -9.76 -29.31 -2.88
C TYR A 4 -10.35 -29.20 -1.47
N LEU A 5 -10.34 -27.98 -0.89
CA LEU A 5 -11.10 -27.68 0.32
C LEU A 5 -12.60 -27.61 -0.03
N LYS A 6 -13.39 -28.44 0.62
CA LYS A 6 -14.86 -28.40 0.52
C LYS A 6 -15.39 -27.11 1.12
N GLN A 7 -16.22 -26.41 0.37
CA GLN A 7 -17.02 -25.30 0.89
C GLN A 7 -17.97 -25.81 1.98
N PRO A 8 -18.17 -25.05 3.08
CA PRO A 8 -19.18 -25.40 4.07
C PRO A 8 -20.58 -25.25 3.45
N ALA A 9 -21.44 -26.21 3.75
CA ALA A 9 -22.83 -26.24 3.30
C ALA A 9 -23.59 -25.00 3.85
N SER A 10 -24.31 -24.30 2.97
CA SER A 10 -25.21 -23.24 3.29
C SER A 10 -26.34 -23.73 4.19
N LEU A 11 -26.59 -23.05 5.31
CA LEU A 11 -27.75 -23.28 6.15
C LEU A 11 -29.03 -22.87 5.41
N PRO A 12 -30.10 -23.65 5.48
CA PRO A 12 -31.36 -23.31 4.82
C PRO A 12 -32.08 -22.21 5.63
N GLY A 13 -32.25 -21.04 5.02
CA GLY A 13 -33.06 -19.98 5.61
C GLY A 13 -32.67 -18.53 5.28
N GLU A 14 -31.55 -18.29 4.62
CA GLU A 14 -31.19 -16.93 4.18
C GLU A 14 -31.71 -16.68 2.75
N THR A 15 -32.81 -15.98 2.65
CA THR A 15 -33.28 -15.37 1.40
C THR A 15 -32.26 -14.37 0.89
N PRO A 16 -32.08 -14.23 -0.43
CA PRO A 16 -31.04 -13.40 -1.03
C PRO A 16 -31.38 -11.91 -0.92
N TYR A 17 -31.17 -11.35 0.27
CA TYR A 17 -31.30 -9.90 0.51
C TYR A 17 -30.21 -9.10 -0.23
N ARG A 18 -29.13 -9.77 -0.66
CA ARG A 18 -28.01 -9.16 -1.39
C ARG A 18 -28.31 -8.78 -2.84
N GLU A 19 -29.17 -9.52 -3.51
CA GLU A 19 -29.46 -9.26 -4.94
C GLU A 19 -30.45 -8.09 -5.16
N GLN A 20 -31.35 -7.83 -4.22
CA GLN A 20 -32.29 -6.71 -4.36
C GLN A 20 -31.67 -5.33 -4.03
N VAL A 21 -30.60 -5.29 -3.22
CA VAL A 21 -29.91 -4.02 -2.88
C VAL A 21 -28.96 -3.57 -3.99
N GLN A 22 -28.50 -4.47 -4.85
CA GLN A 22 -27.61 -4.12 -5.97
C GLN A 22 -28.31 -3.45 -7.16
N ALA A 23 -29.62 -3.56 -7.27
CA ALA A 23 -30.38 -3.03 -8.41
C ALA A 23 -30.72 -1.52 -8.31
N GLU A 24 -30.62 -0.90 -7.13
CA GLU A 24 -31.02 0.49 -6.89
C GLU A 24 -29.89 1.39 -6.33
N ALA A 25 -28.66 1.10 -6.63
CA ALA A 25 -27.53 1.95 -6.24
C ALA A 25 -27.63 3.31 -6.95
N SER A 26 -27.77 4.39 -6.17
CA SER A 26 -27.77 5.76 -6.71
C SER A 26 -26.45 6.08 -7.41
N PRO A 27 -26.43 7.04 -8.36
CA PRO A 27 -25.20 7.44 -9.07
C PRO A 27 -24.05 7.84 -8.15
N LEU A 28 -24.35 8.34 -6.94
CA LEU A 28 -23.37 8.71 -5.91
C LEU A 28 -22.69 7.48 -5.25
N GLN A 29 -23.36 6.32 -5.16
CA GLN A 29 -22.76 5.09 -4.63
C GLN A 29 -21.65 4.53 -5.52
N ARG A 30 -21.62 4.90 -6.80
CA ARG A 30 -20.56 4.51 -7.75
C ARG A 30 -19.30 5.36 -7.62
N LEU A 31 -19.34 6.47 -6.87
CA LEU A 31 -18.24 7.45 -6.78
C LEU A 31 -17.25 7.17 -5.66
N VAL A 32 -17.53 6.27 -4.71
CA VAL A 32 -16.63 5.99 -3.58
C VAL A 32 -16.39 4.49 -3.45
N PRO A 33 -15.29 3.96 -4.02
CA PRO A 33 -14.89 2.57 -3.83
C PRO A 33 -14.55 2.32 -2.35
N GLY A 34 -15.17 1.31 -1.74
CA GLY A 34 -14.90 0.89 -0.36
C GLY A 34 -16.01 1.18 0.66
N TYR A 35 -17.10 1.84 0.25
CA TYR A 35 -18.25 2.11 1.12
C TYR A 35 -19.36 1.04 1.03
N ASP A 36 -19.09 -0.10 0.42
CA ASP A 36 -20.09 -1.15 0.22
C ASP A 36 -20.36 -2.02 1.45
N SER A 37 -19.65 -1.79 2.57
CA SER A 37 -19.94 -2.52 3.80
C SER A 37 -20.94 -1.72 4.66
N TYR A 38 -22.00 -2.39 5.08
CA TYR A 38 -22.98 -1.89 6.05
C TYR A 38 -22.31 -1.28 7.29
N GLU A 39 -21.19 -1.85 7.73
CA GLU A 39 -20.39 -1.38 8.86
C GLU A 39 -19.74 -0.01 8.60
N ALA A 40 -19.16 0.20 7.41
CA ALA A 40 -18.54 1.47 7.06
C ALA A 40 -19.56 2.61 6.99
N LEU A 41 -20.72 2.34 6.40
CA LEU A 41 -21.82 3.33 6.33
C LEU A 41 -22.39 3.64 7.72
N SER A 42 -22.48 2.66 8.64
CA SER A 42 -22.93 2.91 10.01
C SER A 42 -21.99 3.83 10.78
N VAL A 43 -20.69 3.64 10.63
CA VAL A 43 -19.66 4.52 11.26
C VAL A 43 -19.76 5.94 10.72
N LEU A 44 -19.99 6.10 9.41
CA LEU A 44 -20.20 7.42 8.80
C LEU A 44 -21.47 8.09 9.29
N PHE A 45 -22.55 7.33 9.46
CA PHE A 45 -23.79 7.86 9.99
C PHE A 45 -23.61 8.38 11.42
N GLU A 46 -22.97 7.62 12.30
CA GLU A 46 -22.69 8.05 13.66
C GLU A 46 -21.79 9.30 13.70
N ALA A 47 -20.79 9.37 12.81
CA ALA A 47 -19.96 10.57 12.68
C ALA A 47 -20.74 11.78 12.16
N ALA A 48 -21.65 11.58 11.21
CA ALA A 48 -22.55 12.63 10.72
C ALA A 48 -23.53 13.10 11.80
N PHE A 49 -24.05 12.17 12.60
CA PHE A 49 -24.93 12.47 13.72
C PHE A 49 -24.19 13.29 14.82
N ALA A 50 -22.96 12.91 15.16
CA ALA A 50 -22.15 13.66 16.12
C ALA A 50 -21.89 15.11 15.64
N ARG A 51 -21.59 15.31 14.35
CA ARG A 51 -21.43 16.63 13.75
C ARG A 51 -22.72 17.44 13.77
N ALA A 52 -23.86 16.81 13.46
CA ALA A 52 -25.16 17.49 13.51
C ALA A 52 -25.50 17.97 14.92
N LEU A 53 -25.15 17.19 15.95
CA LEU A 53 -25.31 17.61 17.34
C LEU A 53 -24.38 18.77 17.72
N ASP A 54 -23.16 18.79 17.20
CA ASP A 54 -22.17 19.82 17.47
C ASP A 54 -22.53 21.14 16.80
N GLU A 55 -23.08 21.10 15.57
CA GLU A 55 -23.59 22.29 14.86
C GLU A 55 -24.82 22.87 15.56
N GLN A 56 -25.65 22.05 16.14
CA GLN A 56 -26.81 22.40 16.96
C GLN A 56 -26.40 22.67 18.43
N LYS A 57 -25.42 23.55 18.66
CA LYS A 57 -24.87 23.87 19.98
C LYS A 57 -25.94 24.13 21.00
N GLY A 58 -26.17 23.17 21.91
CA GLY A 58 -27.13 23.28 22.99
C GLY A 58 -28.46 22.54 22.77
N TYR A 59 -28.58 21.68 21.75
CA TYR A 59 -29.74 20.82 21.57
C TYR A 59 -30.08 20.03 22.85
N ARG A 60 -31.28 20.27 23.39
CA ARG A 60 -31.82 19.53 24.54
C ARG A 60 -32.98 18.67 24.10
N PRO A 61 -33.24 17.52 24.75
CA PRO A 61 -34.46 16.75 24.51
C PRO A 61 -35.67 17.64 24.76
N GLY A 62 -36.41 17.97 23.71
CA GLY A 62 -37.56 18.87 23.72
C GLY A 62 -37.43 20.09 22.79
N ASP A 63 -36.25 20.36 22.27
CA ASP A 63 -36.05 21.36 21.23
C ASP A 63 -36.58 20.86 19.87
N ASP A 64 -36.61 21.75 18.87
CA ASP A 64 -37.11 21.42 17.54
C ASP A 64 -36.31 20.29 16.87
N ILE A 65 -36.82 19.08 17.01
CA ILE A 65 -36.28 17.84 16.47
C ILE A 65 -36.16 17.88 14.94
N HIS A 66 -36.95 18.71 14.28
CA HIS A 66 -36.97 18.90 12.84
C HIS A 66 -35.66 19.57 12.38
N SER A 67 -35.17 20.57 13.11
CA SER A 67 -33.90 21.24 12.83
C SER A 67 -32.71 20.29 12.95
N LEU A 68 -32.72 19.40 13.95
CA LEU A 68 -31.67 18.38 14.09
C LEU A 68 -31.73 17.38 12.93
N LEU A 69 -32.90 16.97 12.50
CA LEU A 69 -33.08 16.03 11.40
C LEU A 69 -32.62 16.62 10.06
N ILE A 70 -32.90 17.92 9.83
CA ILE A 70 -32.40 18.65 8.65
C ILE A 70 -30.83 18.65 8.66
N CYS A 71 -30.24 19.09 9.78
CA CYS A 71 -28.81 19.16 9.91
C CYS A 71 -28.14 17.77 9.75
N LEU A 72 -28.74 16.72 10.34
CA LEU A 72 -28.28 15.34 10.15
C LEU A 72 -28.35 14.91 8.68
N ALA A 73 -29.44 15.19 7.99
CA ALA A 73 -29.61 14.85 6.58
C ALA A 73 -28.57 15.55 5.70
N GLU A 74 -28.24 16.82 5.99
CA GLU A 74 -27.17 17.56 5.31
C GLU A 74 -25.78 16.93 5.56
N GLN A 75 -25.48 16.56 6.80
CA GLN A 75 -24.21 15.91 7.14
C GLN A 75 -24.08 14.53 6.51
N CYS A 76 -25.18 13.76 6.48
CA CYS A 76 -25.24 12.47 5.78
C CYS A 76 -25.04 12.63 4.27
N PHE A 77 -25.68 13.64 3.66
CA PHE A 77 -25.48 13.96 2.25
C PHE A 77 -24.03 14.33 1.94
N ARG A 78 -23.42 15.20 2.75
CA ARG A 78 -21.99 15.59 2.62
C ARG A 78 -21.04 14.41 2.83
N ALA A 79 -21.40 13.45 3.68
CA ALA A 79 -20.67 12.22 3.91
C ALA A 79 -20.84 11.18 2.79
N GLY A 80 -21.71 11.44 1.79
CA GLY A 80 -21.97 10.51 0.69
C GLY A 80 -22.84 9.31 1.07
N ILE A 81 -23.56 9.37 2.21
CA ILE A 81 -24.45 8.30 2.62
C ILE A 81 -25.69 8.32 1.71
N PRO A 82 -26.15 7.18 1.17
CA PRO A 82 -27.34 7.13 0.34
C PRO A 82 -28.59 7.56 1.11
N GLN A 83 -29.54 8.17 0.38
CA GLN A 83 -30.80 8.66 0.97
C GLN A 83 -31.53 7.56 1.74
N GLU A 84 -31.69 6.37 1.18
CA GLU A 84 -32.41 5.26 1.80
C GLU A 84 -31.70 4.72 3.06
N ASP A 85 -30.38 4.70 3.07
CA ASP A 85 -29.61 4.30 4.25
C ASP A 85 -29.69 5.36 5.35
N THR A 86 -29.68 6.64 4.99
CA THR A 86 -29.92 7.74 5.94
C THR A 86 -31.30 7.63 6.59
N VAL A 87 -32.33 7.36 5.81
CA VAL A 87 -33.72 7.14 6.35
C VAL A 87 -33.75 5.92 7.27
N ARG A 88 -33.14 4.81 6.86
CA ARG A 88 -33.10 3.56 7.62
C ARG A 88 -32.47 3.74 9.00
N TRP A 89 -31.30 4.38 9.06
CA TRP A 89 -30.58 4.57 10.31
C TRP A 89 -31.16 5.68 11.16
N ALA A 90 -31.65 6.76 10.56
CA ALA A 90 -32.37 7.79 11.29
C ALA A 90 -33.60 7.22 12.01
N ARG A 91 -34.38 6.34 11.35
CA ARG A 91 -35.52 5.63 11.93
C ARG A 91 -35.10 4.70 13.09
N GLY A 92 -33.96 4.03 12.98
CA GLY A 92 -33.44 3.13 14.02
C GLY A 92 -32.79 3.85 15.20
N HIS A 93 -32.42 5.12 15.05
CA HIS A 93 -31.67 5.83 16.05
C HIS A 93 -32.54 6.29 17.25
N TYR A 94 -32.09 5.95 18.48
CA TYR A 94 -32.90 6.15 19.71
C TYR A 94 -33.14 7.61 20.08
N ARG A 95 -32.37 8.55 19.56
CA ARG A 95 -32.50 10.00 19.80
C ARG A 95 -33.36 10.73 18.78
N LEU A 96 -33.82 10.06 17.74
CA LEU A 96 -34.62 10.66 16.66
C LEU A 96 -36.08 10.25 16.74
N PRO A 97 -37.01 11.02 16.13
CA PRO A 97 -38.41 10.67 16.12
C PRO A 97 -38.64 9.34 15.41
N LYS A 98 -39.64 8.59 15.85
CA LYS A 98 -40.04 7.33 15.21
C LYS A 98 -41.03 7.53 14.06
N ASP A 99 -41.36 8.78 13.73
CA ASP A 99 -42.23 9.11 12.63
C ASP A 99 -41.50 8.94 11.29
N GLU A 100 -41.75 7.81 10.65
CA GLU A 100 -41.12 7.45 9.39
C GLU A 100 -41.47 8.44 8.27
N PHE A 101 -42.69 8.96 8.25
CA PHE A 101 -43.09 9.91 7.22
C PHE A 101 -42.31 11.21 7.34
N LEU A 102 -42.19 11.75 8.56
CA LEU A 102 -41.40 12.95 8.83
C LEU A 102 -39.94 12.77 8.46
N ILE A 103 -39.33 11.64 8.85
CA ILE A 103 -37.92 11.34 8.52
C ILE A 103 -37.73 11.27 7.00
N ARG A 104 -38.59 10.49 6.30
CA ARG A 104 -38.48 10.28 4.86
C ARG A 104 -38.63 11.58 4.07
N GLU A 105 -39.67 12.38 4.39
CA GLU A 105 -39.88 13.64 3.69
C GLU A 105 -38.80 14.68 4.00
N THR A 106 -38.32 14.79 5.24
CA THR A 106 -37.24 15.70 5.58
C THR A 106 -35.93 15.32 4.86
N VAL A 107 -35.54 14.04 4.93
CA VAL A 107 -34.34 13.55 4.25
C VAL A 107 -34.44 13.75 2.74
N LYS A 108 -35.60 13.41 2.14
CA LYS A 108 -35.87 13.60 0.70
C LYS A 108 -35.74 15.07 0.30
N ASN A 109 -36.36 15.98 1.07
CA ASN A 109 -36.30 17.41 0.77
C ASN A 109 -34.88 17.96 0.88
N VAL A 110 -34.13 17.58 1.91
CA VAL A 110 -32.72 17.97 2.08
C VAL A 110 -31.87 17.40 0.96
N TYR A 111 -32.01 16.12 0.62
CA TYR A 111 -31.23 15.49 -0.46
C TYR A 111 -31.58 16.09 -1.83
N ASN A 112 -32.82 16.44 -2.09
CA ASN A 112 -33.22 17.14 -3.31
C ASN A 112 -32.66 18.58 -3.34
N THR A 113 -32.68 19.29 -2.21
CA THR A 113 -32.14 20.64 -2.11
C THR A 113 -30.62 20.65 -2.20
N CYS A 114 -29.95 19.76 -1.47
CA CYS A 114 -28.51 19.59 -1.57
C CYS A 114 -28.10 18.95 -2.89
N GLY A 115 -28.91 18.05 -3.45
CA GLY A 115 -28.73 17.44 -4.76
C GLY A 115 -28.93 18.42 -5.91
N GLY A 116 -29.68 19.50 -5.68
CA GLY A 116 -29.76 20.64 -6.61
C GLY A 116 -28.41 21.38 -6.74
N PHE A 117 -27.55 21.32 -5.72
CA PHE A 117 -26.14 21.70 -5.82
C PHE A 117 -25.29 20.64 -6.55
N ALA A 118 -25.76 19.40 -6.61
CA ALA A 118 -25.17 18.33 -7.40
C ALA A 118 -25.78 18.21 -8.80
N ASP A 119 -26.64 19.12 -9.20
CA ASP A 119 -27.04 19.27 -10.58
C ASP A 119 -25.76 19.64 -11.37
N LYS A 120 -25.31 18.68 -12.19
CA LYS A 120 -24.10 18.84 -13.02
C LYS A 120 -24.13 20.10 -13.88
N SER A 121 -25.32 20.68 -14.09
CA SER A 121 -25.52 21.95 -14.81
C SER A 121 -25.05 23.18 -14.03
N SER A 122 -24.89 23.09 -12.71
CA SER A 122 -24.44 24.21 -11.87
C SER A 122 -22.93 24.17 -11.56
N LEU A 123 -22.23 23.06 -11.88
CA LEU A 123 -20.79 22.93 -11.68
C LEU A 123 -20.00 23.67 -12.75
N LEU A 124 -18.90 24.30 -12.36
CA LEU A 124 -17.96 24.87 -13.30
C LEU A 124 -17.39 23.76 -14.22
N PRO A 125 -17.11 24.06 -15.50
CA PRO A 125 -16.53 23.08 -16.44
C PRO A 125 -15.28 22.39 -15.89
N GLU A 126 -14.46 23.10 -15.12
CA GLU A 126 -13.25 22.57 -14.49
C GLU A 126 -13.57 21.55 -13.39
N GLN A 127 -14.62 21.79 -12.60
CA GLN A 127 -15.09 20.85 -11.57
C GLN A 127 -15.62 19.58 -12.19
N LEU A 128 -16.46 19.71 -13.23
CA LEU A 128 -16.96 18.57 -14.00
C LEU A 128 -15.82 17.76 -14.60
N PHE A 129 -14.82 18.42 -15.16
CA PHE A 129 -13.64 17.76 -15.70
C PHE A 129 -12.87 16.95 -14.66
N VAL A 130 -12.63 17.53 -13.46
CA VAL A 130 -11.95 16.82 -12.35
C VAL A 130 -12.76 15.62 -11.91
N MET A 131 -14.08 15.74 -11.74
CA MET A 131 -14.96 14.64 -11.34
C MET A 131 -14.99 13.52 -12.40
N GLN A 132 -15.11 13.88 -13.69
CA GLN A 132 -15.06 12.90 -14.78
C GLN A 132 -13.72 12.17 -14.85
N THR A 133 -12.63 12.91 -14.63
CA THR A 133 -11.28 12.34 -14.60
C THR A 133 -11.14 11.34 -13.44
N ASP A 134 -11.56 11.71 -12.24
CA ASP A 134 -11.51 10.85 -11.06
C ASP A 134 -12.35 9.58 -11.24
N GLU A 135 -13.58 9.73 -11.72
CA GLU A 135 -14.47 8.59 -12.03
C GLU A 135 -13.85 7.67 -13.08
N PHE A 136 -13.34 8.21 -14.18
CA PHE A 136 -12.68 7.44 -15.24
C PHE A 136 -11.48 6.66 -14.69
N MET A 137 -10.60 7.33 -13.93
CA MET A 137 -9.40 6.71 -13.35
C MET A 137 -9.77 5.57 -12.40
N LYS A 138 -10.66 5.80 -11.45
CA LYS A 138 -11.11 4.81 -10.46
C LYS A 138 -11.87 3.64 -11.08
N ARG A 139 -12.65 3.87 -12.12
CA ARG A 139 -13.43 2.84 -12.79
C ARG A 139 -12.58 1.89 -13.62
N ARG A 140 -11.56 2.40 -14.31
CA ARG A 140 -10.73 1.59 -15.23
C ARG A 140 -9.47 1.06 -14.60
N TYR A 141 -8.90 1.79 -13.66
CA TYR A 141 -7.58 1.52 -13.11
C TYR A 141 -7.62 1.44 -11.60
N GLU A 142 -6.68 0.73 -11.05
CA GLU A 142 -6.32 0.76 -9.65
C GLU A 142 -4.86 1.19 -9.56
N PHE A 143 -4.62 2.23 -8.76
CA PHE A 143 -3.29 2.82 -8.58
C PHE A 143 -2.83 2.65 -7.16
N ARG A 144 -1.50 2.60 -6.96
CA ARG A 144 -0.86 2.70 -5.66
C ARG A 144 0.51 3.33 -5.80
N PHE A 145 0.92 4.11 -4.83
CA PHE A 145 2.27 4.66 -4.75
C PHE A 145 3.16 3.76 -3.92
N ASN A 146 4.11 3.07 -4.56
CA ASN A 146 5.05 2.19 -3.90
C ASN A 146 6.18 2.98 -3.25
N GLN A 147 6.25 2.97 -1.92
CA GLN A 147 7.23 3.75 -1.15
C GLN A 147 8.68 3.28 -1.34
N LEU A 148 8.93 1.99 -1.58
CA LEU A 148 10.27 1.47 -1.79
C LEU A 148 10.82 1.90 -3.15
N THR A 149 10.03 1.75 -4.20
CA THR A 149 10.46 2.10 -5.56
C THR A 149 10.25 3.58 -5.86
N SER A 150 9.45 4.28 -5.04
CA SER A 150 9.01 5.67 -5.27
C SER A 150 8.35 5.86 -6.64
N CYS A 151 7.62 4.86 -7.08
CA CYS A 151 6.90 4.86 -8.34
C CYS A 151 5.42 4.58 -8.11
N VAL A 152 4.59 5.18 -8.93
CA VAL A 152 3.19 4.77 -9.01
C VAL A 152 3.09 3.49 -9.81
N GLU A 153 2.38 2.52 -9.24
CA GLU A 153 2.04 1.26 -9.87
C GLU A 153 0.54 1.25 -10.19
N TYR A 154 0.17 0.52 -11.22
CA TYR A 154 -1.21 0.39 -11.65
C TYR A 154 -1.56 -1.02 -12.07
N ARG A 155 -2.84 -1.34 -12.04
CA ARG A 155 -3.46 -2.46 -12.76
C ARG A 155 -4.79 -2.03 -13.35
N GLU A 156 -5.20 -2.69 -14.42
CA GLU A 156 -6.52 -2.47 -15.01
C GLU A 156 -7.55 -3.34 -14.29
N ARG A 157 -8.68 -2.73 -13.86
CA ARG A 157 -9.72 -3.47 -13.09
C ARG A 157 -10.39 -4.56 -13.89
N ASN A 158 -10.56 -4.36 -15.19
CA ASN A 158 -11.26 -5.29 -16.09
C ASN A 158 -10.31 -6.17 -16.90
N SER A 159 -9.11 -6.41 -16.39
CA SER A 159 -8.08 -7.23 -17.02
C SER A 159 -7.85 -8.51 -16.22
N PHE A 160 -7.52 -9.61 -16.91
CA PHE A 160 -7.03 -10.83 -16.28
C PHE A 160 -5.61 -10.68 -15.68
N ASN A 161 -5.01 -9.50 -15.79
CA ASN A 161 -3.71 -9.20 -15.21
C ASN A 161 -3.88 -8.63 -13.80
N PHE A 162 -3.74 -9.48 -12.78
CA PHE A 162 -3.92 -9.13 -11.38
C PHE A 162 -2.70 -8.45 -10.75
N TYR A 163 -1.59 -8.34 -11.47
CA TYR A 163 -0.34 -7.78 -10.94
C TYR A 163 -0.24 -6.28 -11.19
N PHE A 164 0.18 -5.55 -10.16
CA PHE A 164 0.56 -4.16 -10.29
C PHE A 164 1.86 -4.02 -11.09
N ARG A 165 1.90 -3.04 -11.99
CA ARG A 165 3.05 -2.71 -12.83
C ARG A 165 3.38 -1.24 -12.70
N PRO A 166 4.67 -0.84 -12.72
CA PRO A 166 5.03 0.58 -12.76
C PRO A 166 4.43 1.27 -13.98
N ILE A 167 4.04 2.53 -13.79
CA ILE A 167 3.56 3.37 -14.88
C ILE A 167 4.76 3.87 -15.67
N ASP A 168 4.76 3.62 -16.98
CA ASP A 168 5.71 4.17 -17.93
C ASP A 168 5.03 5.18 -18.88
N LYS A 169 5.81 5.79 -19.76
CA LYS A 169 5.30 6.75 -20.75
C LYS A 169 4.25 6.16 -21.70
N ARG A 170 4.38 4.87 -22.04
CA ARG A 170 3.42 4.19 -22.92
C ARG A 170 2.08 4.01 -22.24
N VAL A 171 2.11 3.63 -20.96
CA VAL A 171 0.91 3.49 -20.14
C VAL A 171 0.21 4.83 -19.95
N MET A 172 0.96 5.90 -19.68
CA MET A 172 0.39 7.27 -19.59
C MET A 172 -0.32 7.67 -20.87
N ALA A 173 0.31 7.46 -22.02
CA ALA A 173 -0.31 7.73 -23.32
C ALA A 173 -1.57 6.88 -23.55
N SER A 174 -1.55 5.60 -23.13
CA SER A 174 -2.72 4.72 -23.23
C SER A 174 -3.87 5.20 -22.36
N ILE A 175 -3.60 5.66 -21.13
CA ILE A 175 -4.60 6.25 -20.22
C ILE A 175 -5.24 7.48 -20.88
N THR A 176 -4.42 8.39 -21.42
CA THR A 176 -4.87 9.60 -22.12
C THR A 176 -5.76 9.24 -23.31
N MET A 177 -5.32 8.31 -24.16
CA MET A 177 -6.11 7.87 -25.34
C MET A 177 -7.44 7.22 -24.92
N ASN A 178 -7.43 6.35 -23.90
CA ASN A 178 -8.65 5.71 -23.40
C ASN A 178 -9.65 6.74 -22.85
N ALA A 179 -9.19 7.79 -22.18
CA ALA A 179 -10.05 8.87 -21.71
C ALA A 179 -10.67 9.64 -22.88
N MET A 180 -9.88 9.93 -23.92
CA MET A 180 -10.36 10.60 -25.12
C MET A 180 -11.42 9.78 -25.88
N TYR A 181 -11.27 8.45 -25.94
CA TYR A 181 -12.31 7.55 -26.49
C TYR A 181 -13.64 7.62 -25.73
N GLU A 182 -13.59 7.92 -24.44
CA GLU A 182 -14.77 8.13 -23.60
C GLU A 182 -15.27 9.60 -23.59
N GLY A 183 -14.71 10.46 -24.44
CA GLY A 183 -15.12 11.87 -24.56
C GLY A 183 -14.52 12.79 -23.50
N ILE A 184 -13.57 12.32 -22.70
CA ILE A 184 -12.89 13.11 -21.66
C ILE A 184 -11.62 13.70 -22.29
N LYS A 185 -11.51 15.03 -22.33
CA LYS A 185 -10.33 15.75 -22.88
C LYS A 185 -9.17 15.75 -21.88
N LEU A 186 -8.69 14.54 -21.51
CA LEU A 186 -7.59 14.35 -20.58
C LEU A 186 -6.25 14.50 -21.32
N TRP A 187 -5.31 15.23 -20.70
CA TRP A 187 -3.94 15.41 -21.21
C TRP A 187 -2.94 14.74 -20.27
N ASP A 188 -1.73 14.44 -20.77
CA ASP A 188 -0.66 13.83 -19.98
C ASP A 188 -0.39 14.58 -18.65
N LYS A 189 -0.43 15.92 -18.69
CA LYS A 189 -0.28 16.76 -17.47
C LYS A 189 -1.34 16.50 -16.41
N ASP A 190 -2.56 16.18 -16.82
CA ASP A 190 -3.67 15.92 -15.91
C ASP A 190 -3.56 14.52 -15.32
N VAL A 191 -3.11 13.55 -16.14
CA VAL A 191 -2.73 12.21 -15.65
C VAL A 191 -1.63 12.32 -14.60
N VAL A 192 -0.55 13.07 -14.88
CA VAL A 192 0.56 13.29 -13.93
C VAL A 192 0.06 13.95 -12.65
N ARG A 193 -0.83 14.94 -12.75
CA ARG A 193 -1.42 15.62 -11.59
C ARG A 193 -2.22 14.64 -10.72
N TYR A 194 -3.04 13.78 -11.35
CA TYR A 194 -3.80 12.76 -10.65
C TYR A 194 -2.88 11.75 -9.94
N LEU A 195 -1.87 11.24 -10.64
CA LEU A 195 -0.93 10.24 -10.12
C LEU A 195 -0.06 10.77 -8.96
N ASN A 196 0.16 12.08 -8.90
CA ASN A 196 0.91 12.74 -7.82
C ASN A 196 0.02 13.30 -6.70
N SER A 197 -1.28 13.02 -6.75
CA SER A 197 -2.23 13.45 -5.72
C SER A 197 -2.48 12.35 -4.68
N ASP A 198 -3.16 12.70 -3.60
CA ASP A 198 -3.63 11.79 -2.54
C ASP A 198 -4.75 10.83 -2.97
N HIS A 199 -5.27 11.00 -4.20
CA HIS A 199 -6.16 10.01 -4.83
C HIS A 199 -5.46 8.67 -5.08
N VAL A 200 -4.13 8.64 -5.10
CA VAL A 200 -3.33 7.41 -5.22
C VAL A 200 -2.89 6.97 -3.84
N PRO A 201 -3.42 5.86 -3.31
CA PRO A 201 -3.09 5.39 -1.97
C PRO A 201 -1.62 4.99 -1.88
N VAL A 202 -1.05 5.27 -0.72
CA VAL A 202 0.33 4.88 -0.41
C VAL A 202 0.38 3.39 -0.09
N TYR A 203 1.37 2.70 -0.65
CA TYR A 203 1.61 1.28 -0.50
C TYR A 203 3.02 1.01 0.04
N HIS A 204 3.11 0.24 1.10
CA HIS A 204 4.38 -0.23 1.63
C HIS A 204 4.45 -1.75 1.58
N PRO A 205 5.21 -2.35 0.65
CA PRO A 205 5.17 -3.79 0.37
C PRO A 205 5.55 -4.66 1.57
N VAL A 206 6.45 -4.19 2.43
CA VAL A 206 6.85 -4.93 3.63
C VAL A 206 5.78 -4.88 4.71
N GLU A 207 5.15 -3.72 4.91
CA GLU A 207 4.10 -3.57 5.93
C GLU A 207 2.89 -4.42 5.58
N GLU A 208 2.48 -4.42 4.30
CA GLU A 208 1.39 -5.28 3.83
C GLU A 208 1.75 -6.77 3.99
N PHE A 209 2.95 -7.17 3.55
CA PHE A 209 3.40 -8.56 3.75
C PHE A 209 3.38 -8.99 5.22
N LEU A 210 3.89 -8.13 6.13
CA LEU A 210 3.93 -8.45 7.56
C LEU A 210 2.53 -8.45 8.20
N TYR A 211 1.61 -7.63 7.70
CA TYR A 211 0.22 -7.59 8.16
C TYR A 211 -0.54 -8.87 7.78
N ASP A 212 -0.27 -9.41 6.58
CA ASP A 212 -0.93 -10.61 6.06
C ASP A 212 -0.34 -11.91 6.62
N LEU A 213 0.73 -11.84 7.42
CA LEU A 213 1.30 -13.03 8.03
C LEU A 213 0.32 -13.69 9.02
N PRO A 214 0.22 -15.02 9.01
CA PRO A 214 -0.55 -15.75 10.00
C PRO A 214 0.05 -15.54 11.40
N ARG A 215 -0.75 -15.82 12.42
CA ARG A 215 -0.23 -15.82 13.79
C ARG A 215 0.92 -16.81 13.91
N TRP A 216 1.94 -16.42 14.71
CA TRP A 216 3.08 -17.28 14.98
C TRP A 216 2.64 -18.63 15.58
N ASP A 217 3.13 -19.72 15.01
CA ASP A 217 2.82 -21.10 15.39
C ASP A 217 3.71 -21.64 16.54
N GLY A 218 4.57 -20.79 17.13
CA GLY A 218 5.50 -21.15 18.20
C GLY A 218 6.81 -21.78 17.75
N LYS A 219 7.04 -21.98 16.43
CA LYS A 219 8.27 -22.58 15.88
C LYS A 219 9.31 -21.54 15.54
N ASP A 220 10.59 -21.92 15.61
CA ASP A 220 11.70 -21.06 15.20
C ASP A 220 12.02 -21.26 13.70
N HIS A 221 11.19 -20.69 12.83
CA HIS A 221 11.35 -20.76 11.39
C HIS A 221 12.67 -20.16 10.88
N ILE A 222 13.27 -19.22 11.63
CA ILE A 222 14.59 -18.64 11.26
C ILE A 222 15.67 -19.71 11.45
N ARG A 223 15.58 -20.48 12.49
CA ARG A 223 16.47 -21.62 12.72
C ARG A 223 16.31 -22.68 11.63
N ASP A 224 15.07 -23.07 11.32
CA ASP A 224 14.77 -24.03 10.28
C ASP A 224 15.32 -23.58 8.92
N LEU A 225 15.25 -22.27 8.61
CA LEU A 225 15.82 -21.70 7.41
C LEU A 225 17.37 -21.75 7.44
N ALA A 226 17.99 -21.44 8.57
CA ALA A 226 19.45 -21.50 8.73
C ALA A 226 19.98 -22.93 8.54
N GLU A 227 19.29 -23.92 9.07
CA GLU A 227 19.65 -25.36 8.99
C GLU A 227 19.55 -25.92 7.55
N ARG A 228 18.91 -25.21 6.60
CA ARG A 228 18.93 -25.58 5.17
C ARG A 228 20.30 -25.37 4.52
N VAL A 229 21.19 -24.62 5.15
CA VAL A 229 22.57 -24.41 4.69
C VAL A 229 23.47 -25.34 5.49
N PRO A 230 24.00 -26.43 4.87
CA PRO A 230 25.02 -27.26 5.52
C PRO A 230 26.28 -26.42 5.73
N CYS A 231 26.67 -26.21 6.98
CA CYS A 231 27.74 -25.30 7.35
C CYS A 231 28.58 -25.89 8.48
N ASP A 232 29.91 -25.81 8.35
CA ASP A 232 30.88 -26.30 9.36
C ASP A 232 30.99 -25.35 10.56
N ASN A 233 30.46 -24.13 10.46
CA ASN A 233 30.51 -23.15 11.54
C ASN A 233 29.47 -23.47 12.64
N PRO A 234 29.87 -23.85 13.86
CA PRO A 234 28.95 -24.21 14.93
C PRO A 234 28.06 -23.03 15.40
N HIS A 235 28.45 -21.80 15.11
CA HIS A 235 27.70 -20.60 15.45
C HIS A 235 26.80 -20.10 14.33
N TRP A 236 26.74 -20.79 13.20
CA TRP A 236 26.00 -20.35 12.02
C TRP A 236 24.54 -19.99 12.33
N GLY A 237 23.79 -20.86 12.95
CA GLY A 237 22.38 -20.63 13.27
C GLY A 237 22.14 -19.37 14.11
N GLN A 238 23.01 -19.15 15.13
CA GLN A 238 22.91 -17.95 15.99
C GLN A 238 23.27 -16.67 15.24
N LEU A 239 24.32 -16.70 14.43
CA LEU A 239 24.76 -15.55 13.62
C LEU A 239 23.74 -15.20 12.55
N PHE A 240 23.21 -16.21 11.86
CA PHE A 240 22.16 -16.05 10.86
C PHE A 240 20.89 -15.46 11.49
N ARG A 241 20.45 -15.97 12.65
CA ARG A 241 19.30 -15.45 13.37
C ARG A 241 19.46 -13.96 13.72
N ARG A 242 20.60 -13.56 14.28
CA ARG A 242 20.89 -12.15 14.58
C ARG A 242 20.86 -11.26 13.35
N TRP A 243 21.51 -11.69 12.28
CA TRP A 243 21.51 -10.98 11.01
C TRP A 243 20.10 -10.86 10.43
N PHE A 244 19.32 -11.94 10.43
CA PHE A 244 17.97 -11.95 9.86
C PHE A 244 17.03 -11.03 10.65
N LEU A 245 17.07 -11.08 11.98
CA LEU A 245 16.27 -10.17 12.83
C LEU A 245 16.65 -8.70 12.60
N SER A 246 17.95 -8.40 12.47
CA SER A 246 18.40 -7.05 12.12
C SER A 246 17.94 -6.63 10.71
N THR A 247 17.91 -7.56 9.76
CA THR A 247 17.38 -7.34 8.41
C THR A 247 15.91 -6.93 8.46
N VAL A 248 15.08 -7.69 9.18
CA VAL A 248 13.65 -7.39 9.33
C VAL A 248 13.43 -6.09 10.12
N ALA A 249 14.27 -5.79 11.12
CA ALA A 249 14.22 -4.52 11.84
C ALA A 249 14.46 -3.32 10.92
N HIS A 250 15.39 -3.43 9.96
CA HIS A 250 15.59 -2.40 8.92
C HIS A 250 14.37 -2.28 7.99
N TRP A 251 13.78 -3.38 7.57
CA TRP A 251 12.56 -3.36 6.76
C TRP A 251 11.43 -2.61 7.45
N ARG A 252 11.28 -2.78 8.76
CA ARG A 252 10.27 -2.10 9.58
C ARG A 252 10.66 -0.67 10.01
N GLY A 253 11.95 -0.29 9.84
CA GLY A 253 12.48 1.01 10.30
C GLY A 253 12.49 1.19 11.81
N VAL A 254 12.58 0.09 12.53
CA VAL A 254 12.69 0.10 13.99
C VAL A 254 14.01 0.71 14.44
N ASP A 255 15.10 0.38 13.73
CA ASP A 255 16.42 0.96 13.98
C ASP A 255 16.79 1.96 12.88
N LYS A 256 16.86 3.23 13.25
CA LYS A 256 17.26 4.34 12.36
C LYS A 256 18.70 4.80 12.61
N ASN A 257 19.32 4.36 13.72
CA ASN A 257 20.62 4.85 14.17
C ASN A 257 21.75 3.92 13.79
N HIS A 258 21.45 2.63 13.62
CA HIS A 258 22.47 1.62 13.32
C HIS A 258 22.17 0.93 12.00
N ALA A 259 23.20 0.61 11.27
CA ALA A 259 23.08 -0.22 10.08
C ALA A 259 23.20 -1.70 10.45
N ASN A 260 22.58 -2.60 9.66
CA ASN A 260 22.95 -4.01 9.68
C ASN A 260 24.30 -4.17 9.02
N SER A 261 25.37 -3.95 9.80
CA SER A 261 26.76 -3.92 9.31
C SER A 261 27.40 -5.29 9.14
N THR A 262 26.73 -6.34 9.58
CA THR A 262 27.15 -7.73 9.38
C THR A 262 26.48 -8.31 8.15
N SER A 263 27.21 -9.13 7.41
CA SER A 263 26.74 -9.79 6.20
C SER A 263 27.23 -11.23 6.17
N PRO A 264 26.34 -12.23 6.15
CA PRO A 264 26.78 -13.61 5.96
C PRO A 264 27.33 -13.77 4.54
N ILE A 265 28.47 -14.46 4.43
CA ILE A 265 29.06 -14.84 3.14
C ILE A 265 29.07 -16.37 3.06
N LEU A 266 28.35 -16.91 2.08
CA LEU A 266 28.30 -18.33 1.81
C LEU A 266 29.48 -18.74 0.93
N ILE A 267 30.40 -19.50 1.49
CA ILE A 267 31.61 -19.95 0.80
C ILE A 267 31.47 -21.42 0.44
N GLY A 268 31.81 -21.77 -0.79
CA GLY A 268 31.76 -23.15 -1.25
C GLY A 268 31.91 -23.27 -2.77
N PRO A 269 32.11 -24.49 -3.29
CA PRO A 269 32.29 -24.73 -4.72
C PRO A 269 31.12 -24.21 -5.57
N GLN A 270 31.31 -24.06 -6.87
CA GLN A 270 30.27 -23.77 -7.82
C GLN A 270 29.15 -24.86 -7.79
N ALA A 271 27.97 -24.52 -8.25
CA ALA A 271 26.78 -25.39 -8.31
C ALA A 271 26.17 -25.79 -6.94
N TYR A 272 26.67 -25.30 -5.80
CA TYR A 272 26.10 -25.54 -4.46
C TYR A 272 24.87 -24.67 -4.17
N ARG A 273 24.27 -24.05 -5.18
CA ARG A 273 23.03 -23.25 -5.09
C ARG A 273 23.07 -22.10 -4.06
N LYS A 274 24.25 -21.54 -3.79
CA LYS A 274 24.45 -20.43 -2.85
C LYS A 274 23.58 -19.22 -3.22
N SER A 275 23.70 -18.73 -4.45
CA SER A 275 22.92 -17.56 -4.93
C SER A 275 21.43 -17.85 -4.97
N THR A 276 21.02 -19.11 -5.24
CA THR A 276 19.62 -19.54 -5.15
C THR A 276 19.09 -19.41 -3.73
N PHE A 277 19.85 -19.85 -2.73
CA PHE A 277 19.47 -19.68 -1.32
C PHE A 277 19.33 -18.20 -0.97
N CYS A 278 20.30 -17.36 -1.34
CA CYS A 278 20.23 -15.92 -1.09
C CYS A 278 18.94 -15.29 -1.65
N ARG A 279 18.55 -15.68 -2.84
CA ARG A 279 17.32 -15.20 -3.47
C ARG A 279 16.07 -15.68 -2.73
N LEU A 280 16.02 -16.93 -2.30
CA LEU A 280 14.86 -17.55 -1.65
C LEU A 280 14.64 -17.07 -0.19
N ILE A 281 15.56 -16.29 0.37
CA ILE A 281 15.35 -15.63 1.68
C ILE A 281 14.16 -14.65 1.63
N LEU A 282 13.97 -13.96 0.50
CA LEU A 282 12.79 -13.13 0.32
C LEU A 282 11.60 -13.96 -0.16
N PRO A 283 10.41 -13.74 0.42
CA PRO A 283 9.20 -14.39 -0.06
C PRO A 283 8.83 -13.94 -1.49
N PRO A 284 8.06 -14.73 -2.25
CA PRO A 284 7.74 -14.44 -3.64
C PRO A 284 7.18 -13.03 -3.90
N CYS A 285 6.34 -12.51 -3.00
CA CYS A 285 5.75 -11.17 -3.10
C CYS A 285 6.77 -10.04 -2.93
N LEU A 286 7.93 -10.30 -2.30
CA LEU A 286 9.00 -9.33 -2.09
C LEU A 286 10.22 -9.56 -3.01
N GLN A 287 10.17 -10.52 -3.92
CA GLN A 287 11.28 -10.84 -4.84
C GLN A 287 11.69 -9.66 -5.74
N ALA A 288 10.78 -8.75 -6.06
CA ALA A 288 11.09 -7.53 -6.82
C ALA A 288 12.07 -6.59 -6.09
N TYR A 289 12.26 -6.78 -4.80
CA TYR A 289 13.18 -5.97 -3.96
C TYR A 289 14.48 -6.73 -3.61
N TYR A 290 14.78 -7.79 -4.32
CA TYR A 290 16.06 -8.48 -4.33
C TYR A 290 16.92 -8.01 -5.50
N THR A 291 18.22 -7.90 -5.29
CA THR A 291 19.19 -7.74 -6.38
C THR A 291 20.49 -8.48 -6.07
N ASP A 292 21.12 -9.00 -7.12
CA ASP A 292 22.47 -9.56 -7.13
C ASP A 292 23.42 -8.75 -8.03
N SER A 293 22.95 -7.63 -8.56
CA SER A 293 23.66 -6.77 -9.50
C SER A 293 23.91 -5.39 -8.87
N ILE A 294 24.89 -5.29 -7.98
CA ILE A 294 25.35 -4.02 -7.42
C ILE A 294 26.71 -3.64 -7.98
N ASP A 295 26.80 -2.44 -8.54
CA ASP A 295 28.07 -1.86 -9.00
C ASP A 295 28.63 -0.88 -7.97
N PHE A 296 29.65 -1.31 -7.23
CA PHE A 296 30.33 -0.47 -6.23
C PHE A 296 31.19 0.64 -6.86
N GLY A 297 31.43 0.62 -8.17
CA GLY A 297 32.08 1.71 -8.91
C GLY A 297 31.18 2.93 -9.05
N ARG A 298 29.87 2.72 -9.10
CA ARG A 298 28.85 3.78 -9.17
C ARG A 298 28.29 4.11 -7.79
N LYS A 299 29.09 4.81 -6.98
CA LYS A 299 28.80 5.06 -5.55
C LYS A 299 27.39 5.58 -5.29
N ARG A 300 26.91 6.52 -6.10
CA ARG A 300 25.57 7.12 -5.92
C ARG A 300 24.46 6.12 -6.17
N ASP A 301 24.58 5.32 -7.22
CA ASP A 301 23.57 4.31 -7.56
C ASP A 301 23.55 3.20 -6.50
N ALA A 302 24.73 2.76 -6.03
CA ALA A 302 24.86 1.79 -4.96
C ALA A 302 24.27 2.30 -3.63
N GLU A 303 24.37 3.60 -3.31
CA GLU A 303 23.71 4.21 -2.17
C GLU A 303 22.18 4.21 -2.31
N LEU A 304 21.65 4.52 -3.50
CA LEU A 304 20.21 4.46 -3.77
C LEU A 304 19.66 3.04 -3.63
N TYR A 305 20.46 2.03 -3.92
CA TYR A 305 20.06 0.63 -3.73
C TYR A 305 19.73 0.30 -2.27
N LEU A 306 20.36 0.96 -1.30
CA LEU A 306 20.05 0.77 0.12
C LEU A 306 18.61 1.18 0.48
N ASN A 307 18.04 2.14 -0.23
CA ASN A 307 16.67 2.58 -0.03
C ASN A 307 15.67 1.77 -0.86
N ARG A 308 16.09 1.22 -2.01
CA ARG A 308 15.21 0.58 -2.99
C ARG A 308 15.04 -0.92 -2.77
N PHE A 309 16.09 -1.62 -2.34
CA PHE A 309 16.11 -3.07 -2.18
C PHE A 309 16.00 -3.46 -0.71
N LEU A 310 15.48 -4.64 -0.45
CA LEU A 310 15.39 -5.25 0.87
C LEU A 310 16.60 -6.15 1.17
N LEU A 311 17.07 -6.83 0.13
CA LEU A 311 18.22 -7.73 0.22
C LEU A 311 19.11 -7.58 -1.02
N ILE A 312 20.39 -7.31 -0.78
CA ILE A 312 21.42 -7.19 -1.80
C ILE A 312 22.37 -8.37 -1.64
N ASN A 313 22.42 -9.23 -2.66
CA ASN A 313 23.41 -10.30 -2.73
C ASN A 313 24.67 -9.80 -3.42
N MET A 314 25.77 -9.83 -2.72
CA MET A 314 27.10 -9.61 -3.28
C MET A 314 27.60 -10.93 -3.88
N ASP A 315 27.11 -11.23 -5.07
CA ASP A 315 27.54 -12.46 -5.77
C ASP A 315 29.01 -12.35 -6.16
N GLU A 316 29.73 -13.47 -6.14
CA GLU A 316 31.15 -13.50 -6.43
C GLU A 316 31.98 -12.46 -5.62
N PHE A 317 31.76 -12.44 -4.30
CA PHE A 317 32.36 -11.47 -3.39
C PHE A 317 33.86 -11.39 -3.49
N ASP A 318 34.51 -12.48 -3.85
CA ASP A 318 35.97 -12.59 -4.09
C ASP A 318 36.46 -11.75 -5.28
N GLN A 319 35.57 -11.32 -6.17
CA GLN A 319 35.93 -10.45 -7.31
C GLN A 319 35.86 -8.95 -6.97
N ILE A 320 35.42 -8.58 -5.76
CA ILE A 320 35.38 -7.17 -5.35
C ILE A 320 36.80 -6.64 -5.18
N GLY A 321 37.17 -5.71 -6.06
CA GLY A 321 38.52 -5.12 -6.07
C GLY A 321 38.84 -4.34 -4.80
N VAL A 322 40.15 -4.26 -4.45
CA VAL A 322 40.64 -3.56 -3.25
C VAL A 322 40.11 -2.12 -3.14
N ASN A 323 40.07 -1.40 -4.26
CA ASN A 323 39.57 -0.03 -4.32
C ASN A 323 38.07 0.08 -3.97
N GLN A 324 37.31 -0.98 -4.20
CA GLN A 324 35.86 -1.04 -3.90
C GLN A 324 35.60 -1.47 -2.45
N GLN A 325 36.51 -2.18 -1.82
CA GLN A 325 36.37 -2.67 -0.44
C GLN A 325 36.25 -1.53 0.57
N SER A 326 36.93 -0.41 0.38
CA SER A 326 36.77 0.78 1.24
C SER A 326 35.35 1.35 1.16
N PHE A 327 34.78 1.47 -0.03
CA PHE A 327 33.44 1.92 -0.23
C PHE A 327 32.41 0.90 0.29
N LEU A 328 32.65 -0.39 0.11
CA LEU A 328 31.83 -1.45 0.67
C LEU A 328 31.74 -1.33 2.21
N LYS A 329 32.88 -1.14 2.90
CA LYS A 329 32.90 -0.92 4.35
C LYS A 329 32.05 0.29 4.75
N HIS A 330 32.12 1.39 4.00
CA HIS A 330 31.32 2.59 4.23
C HIS A 330 29.82 2.30 4.07
N ILE A 331 29.41 1.66 2.98
CA ILE A 331 28.00 1.42 2.67
C ILE A 331 27.35 0.40 3.63
N LEU A 332 28.13 -0.58 4.13
CA LEU A 332 27.66 -1.53 5.15
C LEU A 332 27.31 -0.85 6.46
N GLN A 333 27.99 0.24 6.82
CA GLN A 333 27.79 0.96 8.09
C GLN A 333 26.78 2.09 8.02
N LYS A 334 26.35 2.47 6.82
CA LYS A 334 25.51 3.64 6.60
C LYS A 334 24.06 3.37 7.05
N PRO A 335 23.57 4.00 8.13
CA PRO A 335 22.21 3.73 8.61
C PRO A 335 21.13 4.46 7.80
N VAL A 336 21.49 5.61 7.22
CA VAL A 336 20.62 6.50 6.44
C VAL A 336 21.31 6.89 5.16
N VAL A 337 20.57 7.02 4.08
CA VAL A 337 21.10 7.36 2.75
C VAL A 337 20.81 8.84 2.46
N ASN A 338 21.83 9.69 2.54
CA ASN A 338 21.70 11.10 2.17
C ASN A 338 22.14 11.26 0.71
N THR A 339 21.19 11.27 -0.20
CA THR A 339 21.48 11.34 -1.64
C THR A 339 20.35 12.05 -2.38
N ARG A 340 20.63 12.47 -3.60
CA ARG A 340 19.64 13.09 -4.48
C ARG A 340 19.08 12.03 -5.44
N ARG A 341 17.79 11.78 -5.40
CA ARG A 341 17.14 10.88 -6.37
C ARG A 341 17.27 11.43 -7.79
N PRO A 342 17.20 10.57 -8.82
CA PRO A 342 17.06 11.05 -10.18
C PRO A 342 15.85 12.01 -10.28
N ASN A 343 16.04 13.16 -10.93
CA ASN A 343 15.03 14.22 -11.12
C ASN A 343 14.57 14.95 -9.83
N ALA A 344 15.14 14.67 -8.66
CA ALA A 344 14.86 15.46 -7.45
C ALA A 344 15.64 16.78 -7.47
N SER A 345 15.07 17.84 -6.88
CA SER A 345 15.70 19.17 -6.79
C SER A 345 16.73 19.26 -5.65
N ALA A 346 16.54 18.49 -4.56
CA ALA A 346 17.35 18.55 -3.35
C ALA A 346 17.89 17.18 -2.93
N VAL A 347 18.87 17.21 -2.02
CA VAL A 347 19.34 16.02 -1.31
C VAL A 347 18.29 15.62 -0.28
N GLU A 348 17.92 14.37 -0.27
CA GLU A 348 16.96 13.77 0.64
C GLU A 348 17.65 12.82 1.61
N SER A 349 17.13 12.75 2.83
CA SER A 349 17.50 11.73 3.80
C SER A 349 16.58 10.52 3.63
N LEU A 350 17.08 9.51 2.94
CA LEU A 350 16.32 8.31 2.60
C LEU A 350 16.57 7.21 3.63
N ARG A 351 15.51 6.51 3.98
CA ARG A 351 15.60 5.34 4.85
C ARG A 351 16.37 4.22 4.16
N ARG A 352 17.23 3.53 4.92
CA ARG A 352 17.83 2.28 4.49
C ARG A 352 16.89 1.11 4.79
N TYR A 353 16.63 0.30 3.78
CA TYR A 353 15.93 -0.98 3.92
C TYR A 353 16.89 -2.17 3.73
N ALA A 354 17.89 -2.02 2.87
CA ALA A 354 18.74 -3.12 2.45
C ALA A 354 19.65 -3.65 3.55
N SER A 355 19.66 -4.96 3.66
CA SER A 355 20.75 -5.73 4.26
C SER A 355 21.52 -6.48 3.17
N PHE A 356 22.76 -6.89 3.49
CA PHE A 356 23.63 -7.58 2.57
C PHE A 356 23.77 -9.05 2.94
N ILE A 357 23.92 -9.88 1.93
CA ILE A 357 24.39 -11.25 1.97
C ILE A 357 25.37 -11.43 0.83
N GLY A 358 26.21 -12.43 0.87
CA GLY A 358 27.14 -12.65 -0.25
C GLY A 358 27.43 -14.12 -0.51
N THR A 359 28.02 -14.36 -1.68
CA THR A 359 28.53 -15.68 -2.07
C THR A 359 29.97 -15.57 -2.53
N SER A 360 30.74 -16.63 -2.33
CA SER A 360 32.10 -16.74 -2.84
C SER A 360 32.44 -18.19 -3.14
N ASN A 361 33.42 -18.38 -4.03
CA ASN A 361 34.03 -19.68 -4.32
C ASN A 361 35.33 -19.84 -3.57
N HIS A 362 35.93 -18.78 -3.04
CA HIS A 362 37.20 -18.74 -2.36
C HIS A 362 37.07 -18.26 -0.91
N LYS A 363 38.00 -18.70 -0.04
CA LYS A 363 38.01 -18.31 1.38
C LYS A 363 38.73 -16.97 1.62
N ASP A 364 39.61 -16.56 0.73
CA ASP A 364 40.39 -15.32 0.85
C ASP A 364 39.58 -14.15 0.27
N LEU A 365 38.71 -13.57 1.10
CA LEU A 365 37.72 -12.60 0.68
C LEU A 365 38.16 -11.14 0.79
N LEU A 366 38.99 -10.82 1.78
CA LEU A 366 39.43 -9.46 2.07
C LEU A 366 40.96 -9.39 2.13
N THR A 367 41.53 -8.62 1.23
CA THR A 367 42.96 -8.39 1.15
C THR A 367 43.40 -7.14 1.90
N ASP A 368 42.45 -6.31 2.34
CA ASP A 368 42.72 -5.08 3.09
C ASP A 368 43.06 -5.39 4.55
N THR A 369 44.25 -4.94 4.99
CA THR A 369 44.77 -5.12 6.35
C THR A 369 44.09 -4.23 7.40
N SER A 370 43.33 -3.25 7.01
CA SER A 370 42.75 -2.21 7.91
C SER A 370 41.52 -2.64 8.75
N GLY A 371 41.31 -3.94 8.91
CA GLY A 371 40.39 -4.47 9.89
C GLY A 371 39.34 -5.47 9.38
N ARG A 372 39.48 -6.70 9.86
CA ARG A 372 38.58 -7.83 9.63
C ARG A 372 37.41 -7.89 10.64
N ARG A 373 37.00 -6.76 11.20
CA ARG A 373 35.96 -6.73 12.27
C ARG A 373 34.51 -6.95 11.76
N ARG A 374 34.31 -7.21 10.47
CA ARG A 374 32.98 -7.25 9.87
C ARG A 374 32.80 -8.39 8.93
#